data_7d0e243c27ca848c214d52afe1e69480
#
_entry.id   7d0e243c27ca848c214d52afe1e69480
#
_cell.length_a   1.000
_cell.length_b   1.000
_cell.length_c   1.000
_cell.angle_alpha   90.00
_cell.angle_beta   90.00
_cell.angle_gamma   90.00
#
_symmetry.space_group_name_H-M   'P 1'
#
loop_
_entity.id
_entity.type
_entity.pdbx_description
1 polymer ?
#
loop_
_entity_poly.entity_id
_entity_poly.type
_entity_poly.pdbx_seq_one_letter_code
_entity_poly.pdbx_strand_id
1 'polypeptide(L)' 'MREFSVFIEAMRRLYRDGKINEEKVVELFESGKITEEEKLYILNAL' A
#
# COMPACT_ATOMS: atom_id res chain seq x y z
N MET A 1 9.73 -6.59 -16.27
CA MET A 1 8.88 -5.67 -15.58
C MET A 1 8.55 -6.12 -14.20
N ARG A 2 8.69 -5.21 -13.30
CA ARG A 2 8.49 -5.50 -11.91
C ARG A 2 7.06 -5.21 -11.54
N GLU A 3 6.44 -6.11 -10.85
CA GLU A 3 5.10 -5.87 -10.43
C GLU A 3 4.93 -6.15 -8.96
N PHE A 4 4.02 -5.44 -8.36
CA PHE A 4 3.69 -5.67 -6.98
C PHE A 4 2.68 -6.80 -6.89
N SER A 5 2.63 -7.44 -5.72
CA SER A 5 1.76 -8.58 -5.53
C SER A 5 0.31 -8.16 -5.62
N VAL A 6 -0.57 -9.17 -5.73
CA VAL A 6 -2.00 -8.91 -5.75
C VAL A 6 -2.42 -8.19 -4.47
N PHE A 7 -1.82 -8.58 -3.34
CA PHE A 7 -2.13 -7.93 -2.08
C PHE A 7 -1.83 -6.43 -2.14
N ILE A 8 -0.67 -6.07 -2.68
CA ILE A 8 -0.28 -4.67 -2.74
C ILE A 8 -1.16 -3.91 -3.72
N GLU A 9 -1.51 -4.52 -4.84
CA GLU A 9 -2.39 -3.88 -5.78
C GLU A 9 -3.77 -3.62 -5.16
N ALA A 10 -4.26 -4.59 -4.38
CA ALA A 10 -5.54 -4.43 -3.71
C ALA A 10 -5.47 -3.30 -2.68
N MET A 11 -4.36 -3.23 -1.93
CA MET A 11 -4.19 -2.17 -0.94
C MET A 11 -4.16 -0.80 -1.60
N ARG A 12 -3.48 -0.72 -2.74
CA ARG A 12 -3.41 0.54 -3.47
C ARG A 12 -4.80 1.00 -3.89
N ARG A 13 -5.60 0.07 -4.38
CA ARG A 13 -6.96 0.38 -4.80
C ARG A 13 -7.82 0.82 -3.63
N LEU A 14 -7.70 0.12 -2.50
CA LEU A 14 -8.47 0.48 -1.31
C LEU A 14 -8.11 1.88 -0.82
N TYR A 15 -6.83 2.20 -0.86
CA TYR A 15 -6.40 3.51 -0.43
C TYR A 15 -6.93 4.59 -1.37
N ARG A 16 -6.85 4.33 -2.67
CA ARG A 16 -7.35 5.28 -3.65
C ARG A 16 -8.84 5.52 -3.47
N ASP A 17 -9.57 4.46 -3.13
CA ASP A 17 -11.02 4.56 -2.99
C ASP A 17 -11.45 5.07 -1.63
N GLY A 18 -10.50 5.36 -0.75
CA GLY A 18 -10.82 5.88 0.56
C GLY A 18 -11.28 4.84 1.55
N LYS A 19 -11.07 3.56 1.23
CA LYS A 19 -11.48 2.49 2.13
C LYS A 19 -10.51 2.27 3.27
N ILE A 20 -9.27 2.66 3.09
CA ILE A 20 -8.27 2.63 4.15
C ILE A 20 -7.55 3.97 4.13
N ASN A 21 -6.93 4.32 5.25
CA ASN A 21 -6.24 5.59 5.34
C ASN A 21 -4.74 5.37 5.36
N GLU A 22 -4.01 6.50 5.38
CA GLU A 22 -2.56 6.44 5.35
C GLU A 22 -2.01 5.72 6.58
N GLU A 23 -2.64 5.91 7.72
CA GLU A 23 -2.20 5.26 8.93
C GLU A 23 -2.16 3.75 8.77
N LYS A 24 -3.15 3.20 8.10
CA LYS A 24 -3.20 1.76 7.89
C LYS A 24 -2.01 1.30 7.08
N VAL A 25 -1.69 2.04 6.04
CA VAL A 25 -0.56 1.69 5.17
C VAL A 25 0.75 1.77 5.95
N VAL A 26 0.92 2.83 6.72
CA VAL A 26 2.13 3.01 7.51
C VAL A 26 2.24 1.91 8.56
N GLU A 27 1.12 1.52 9.15
CA GLU A 27 1.11 0.47 10.15
C GLU A 27 1.59 -0.85 9.55
N LEU A 28 1.16 -1.15 8.33
CA LEU A 28 1.61 -2.35 7.66
C LEU A 28 3.11 -2.30 7.39
N PHE A 29 3.59 -1.14 7.03
CA PHE A 29 5.01 -0.97 6.79
C PHE A 29 5.82 -1.17 8.07
N GLU A 30 5.35 -0.58 9.16
CA GLU A 30 6.08 -0.66 10.42
C GLU A 30 6.06 -2.05 11.01
N SER A 31 5.02 -2.82 10.72
CA SER A 31 4.95 -4.19 11.21
C SER A 31 5.73 -5.16 10.33
N GLY A 32 6.31 -4.66 9.23
CA GLY A 32 7.12 -5.49 8.37
C GLY A 32 6.35 -6.27 7.33
N LYS A 33 5.07 -5.98 7.18
CA LYS A 33 4.26 -6.71 6.22
C LYS A 33 4.44 -6.22 4.80
N ILE A 34 4.90 -5.00 4.63
CA ILE A 34 5.19 -4.43 3.31
C ILE A 34 6.51 -3.69 3.39
N THR A 35 7.14 -3.49 2.23
CA THR A 35 8.39 -2.76 2.16
C THR A 35 8.13 -1.28 1.98
N GLU A 36 9.19 -0.49 2.10
CA GLU A 36 9.07 0.94 1.89
C GLU A 36 8.63 1.24 0.46
N GLU A 37 9.15 0.50 -0.49
CA GLU A 37 8.77 0.70 -1.88
C GLU A 37 7.29 0.42 -2.07
N GLU A 38 6.80 -0.64 -1.44
CA GLU A 38 5.39 -0.97 -1.53
C GLU A 38 4.53 0.09 -0.87
N LYS A 39 5.00 0.62 0.27
CA LYS A 39 4.28 1.68 0.94
C LYS A 39 4.14 2.89 0.03
N LEU A 40 5.23 3.30 -0.59
CA LEU A 40 5.20 4.45 -1.48
C LEU A 40 4.29 4.21 -2.68
N TYR A 41 4.31 2.99 -3.20
CA TYR A 41 3.47 2.65 -4.33
C TYR A 41 1.99 2.82 -3.98
N ILE A 42 1.61 2.37 -2.79
CA ILE A 42 0.23 2.49 -2.35
C ILE A 42 -0.15 3.95 -2.12
N LEU A 43 0.71 4.69 -1.43
CA LEU A 43 0.40 6.06 -1.08
C LEU A 43 0.36 6.97 -2.30
N ASN A 44 1.03 6.59 -3.38
CA ASN A 44 1.02 7.38 -4.60
C ASN A 44 -0.22 7.12 -5.46
N ALA A 45 -1.15 6.30 -4.97
CA ALA A 45 -2.37 6.01 -5.72
C ALA A 45 -3.23 7.25 -5.87
N LEU A 46 -3.07 8.21 -4.99
CA LEU A 46 -3.76 9.48 -5.10
C LEU A 46 -2.93 10.43 -5.92
#